data_f28e25f494c6be1c1eebcd25165a971e
#
_entry.id   f28e25f494c6be1c1eebcd25165a971e
#
_cell.length_a   1.000
_cell.length_b   1.000
_cell.length_c   1.000
_cell.angle_alpha   90.00
_cell.angle_beta   90.00
_cell.angle_gamma   90.00
#
_symmetry.space_group_name_H-M   'P 1'
#
loop_
_entity.id
_entity.type
_entity.pdbx_description
1 polymer ?
#
loop_
_entity_poly.entity_id
_entity_poly.type
_entity_poly.pdbx_seq_one_letter_code
_entity_poly.pdbx_strand_id
1 'polypeptide(L)'
;ISFSGSGELDNGFTVSTSYTMTNAAFSTSTVSLDMGDAGSLHFMNSTALAGIDKYDDVMPTAGEEVWDDVDTDDNGVVGVHAANAWGYNVSAMGMTVSAGYSDDAFGNDTSLVVVADDLMDGLQVGYGIGTEATSATAETDHTTMFAKYTTGMATVGVQRSKLDSASADEERTAMALSLAINENMSVSYG
;
A
#
# COMPACT_ATOMS: atom_id res chain seq x y z
N ILE A 1 -7.39 -2.81 21.62
CA ILE A 1 -8.23 -4.02 21.61
C ILE A 1 -8.55 -4.33 20.17
N SER A 2 -8.27 -5.55 19.73
CA SER A 2 -8.58 -5.97 18.37
C SER A 2 -9.53 -7.18 18.41
N PHE A 3 -10.46 -7.18 17.47
CA PHE A 3 -11.36 -8.29 17.20
C PHE A 3 -11.12 -8.74 15.76
N SER A 4 -11.00 -10.02 15.52
CA SER A 4 -10.87 -10.58 14.19
C SER A 4 -11.63 -11.90 14.07
N GLY A 5 -12.05 -12.20 12.86
CA GLY A 5 -12.72 -13.44 12.54
C GLY A 5 -12.63 -13.75 11.06
N SER A 6 -12.74 -15.02 10.73
CA SER A 6 -12.81 -15.48 9.34
C SER A 6 -13.71 -16.68 9.20
N GLY A 7 -14.24 -16.89 8.00
CA GLY A 7 -15.07 -18.03 7.66
C GLY A 7 -15.10 -18.27 6.16
N GLU A 8 -15.26 -19.52 5.79
CA GLU A 8 -15.44 -19.93 4.41
C GLU A 8 -16.93 -19.93 4.05
N LEU A 9 -17.24 -19.43 2.86
CA LEU A 9 -18.57 -19.43 2.27
C LEU A 9 -18.82 -20.73 1.48
N ASP A 10 -20.08 -21.07 1.24
CA ASP A 10 -20.48 -22.29 0.52
C ASP A 10 -19.89 -22.41 -0.91
N ASN A 11 -19.47 -21.29 -1.49
CA ASN A 11 -18.80 -21.24 -2.81
C ASN A 11 -17.26 -21.35 -2.73
N GLY A 12 -16.69 -21.59 -1.54
CA GLY A 12 -15.26 -21.70 -1.31
C GLY A 12 -14.52 -20.37 -1.13
N PHE A 13 -15.22 -19.24 -1.15
CA PHE A 13 -14.60 -17.94 -0.85
C PHE A 13 -14.42 -17.78 0.67
N THR A 14 -13.38 -17.05 1.06
CA THR A 14 -13.12 -16.76 2.47
C THR A 14 -13.43 -15.31 2.78
N VAL A 15 -14.28 -15.08 3.78
CA VAL A 15 -14.51 -13.75 4.37
C VAL A 15 -13.67 -13.62 5.62
N SER A 16 -12.96 -12.51 5.77
CA SER A 16 -12.28 -12.12 7.00
C SER A 16 -12.66 -10.71 7.41
N THR A 17 -12.65 -10.46 8.72
CA THR A 17 -12.90 -9.13 9.27
C THR A 17 -11.94 -8.83 10.40
N SER A 18 -11.56 -7.58 10.52
CA SER A 18 -10.79 -7.05 11.64
C SER A 18 -11.36 -5.71 12.08
N TYR A 19 -11.38 -5.49 13.37
CA TYR A 19 -11.76 -4.22 13.98
C TYR A 19 -10.82 -3.92 15.13
N THR A 20 -10.18 -2.75 15.11
CA THR A 20 -9.22 -2.35 16.14
C THR A 20 -9.65 -1.05 16.80
N MET A 21 -9.53 -1.02 18.13
CA MET A 21 -9.72 0.15 18.98
C MET A 21 -8.41 0.49 19.69
N THR A 22 -8.07 1.76 19.71
CA THR A 22 -6.93 2.29 20.48
C THR A 22 -7.47 3.33 21.48
N ASN A 23 -7.09 3.21 22.75
CA ASN A 23 -7.54 4.10 23.82
C ASN A 23 -9.08 4.27 23.89
N ALA A 24 -9.83 3.16 23.71
CA ALA A 24 -11.30 3.12 23.67
C ALA A 24 -11.94 3.95 22.52
N ALA A 25 -11.16 4.32 21.51
CA ALA A 25 -11.64 4.94 20.28
C ALA A 25 -11.45 3.98 19.10
N PHE A 26 -12.23 4.19 18.03
CA PHE A 26 -12.02 3.51 16.76
C PHE A 26 -10.60 3.79 16.24
N SER A 27 -9.95 2.79 15.69
CA SER A 27 -8.67 2.93 15.01
C SER A 27 -8.79 2.47 13.56
N THR A 28 -8.99 1.17 13.34
CA THR A 28 -9.07 0.60 11.99
C THR A 28 -10.16 -0.45 11.89
N SER A 29 -10.72 -0.63 10.71
CA SER A 29 -11.54 -1.80 10.41
C SER A 29 -11.39 -2.26 8.97
N THR A 30 -11.52 -3.58 8.76
CA THR A 30 -11.49 -4.20 7.44
C THR A 30 -12.53 -5.30 7.33
N VAL A 31 -13.08 -5.45 6.13
CA VAL A 31 -13.76 -6.67 5.69
C VAL A 31 -13.13 -7.07 4.36
N SER A 32 -12.67 -8.31 4.25
CA SER A 32 -12.03 -8.83 3.05
C SER A 32 -12.74 -10.08 2.57
N LEU A 33 -12.94 -10.18 1.26
CA LEU A 33 -13.44 -11.35 0.56
C LEU A 33 -12.32 -11.87 -0.34
N ASP A 34 -11.75 -13.02 0.00
CA ASP A 34 -10.80 -13.74 -0.83
C ASP A 34 -11.57 -14.69 -1.77
N MET A 35 -11.36 -14.52 -3.07
CA MET A 35 -12.03 -15.26 -4.14
C MET A 35 -11.06 -16.19 -4.89
N GLY A 36 -9.90 -16.50 -4.30
CA GLY A 36 -8.86 -17.32 -4.91
C GLY A 36 -8.26 -16.63 -6.14
N ASP A 37 -8.20 -17.33 -7.28
CA ASP A 37 -7.62 -16.79 -8.52
C ASP A 37 -8.34 -15.54 -9.05
N ALA A 38 -9.57 -15.30 -8.62
CA ALA A 38 -10.30 -14.08 -8.96
C ALA A 38 -9.87 -12.86 -8.14
N GLY A 39 -8.92 -13.03 -7.22
CA GLY A 39 -8.38 -11.94 -6.41
C GLY A 39 -9.14 -11.71 -5.09
N SER A 40 -8.90 -10.56 -4.48
CA SER A 40 -9.53 -10.19 -3.21
C SER A 40 -10.16 -8.80 -3.26
N LEU A 41 -11.36 -8.71 -2.69
CA LEU A 41 -12.09 -7.46 -2.51
C LEU A 41 -12.02 -7.06 -1.04
N HIS A 42 -11.75 -5.79 -0.78
CA HIS A 42 -11.61 -5.24 0.56
C HIS A 42 -12.54 -4.05 0.76
N PHE A 43 -13.14 -3.97 1.92
CA PHE A 43 -13.64 -2.73 2.48
C PHE A 43 -12.70 -2.32 3.61
N MET A 44 -12.18 -1.08 3.54
CA MET A 44 -11.12 -0.59 4.41
C MET A 44 -11.52 0.71 5.07
N ASN A 45 -11.14 0.89 6.31
CA ASN A 45 -11.28 2.15 7.03
C ASN A 45 -10.04 2.39 7.88
N SER A 46 -9.33 3.50 7.61
CA SER A 46 -8.06 3.88 8.25
C SER A 46 -6.97 2.80 8.15
N THR A 47 -6.89 2.13 7.02
CA THR A 47 -5.84 1.16 6.69
C THR A 47 -5.79 0.92 5.19
N ALA A 48 -4.65 0.55 4.66
CA ALA A 48 -4.40 0.38 3.24
C ALA A 48 -4.15 -1.10 2.88
N LEU A 49 -5.15 -1.79 2.33
CA LEU A 49 -5.03 -3.16 1.83
C LEU A 49 -4.95 -3.23 0.31
N ALA A 50 -5.27 -2.15 -0.39
CA ALA A 50 -5.24 -2.05 -1.84
C ALA A 50 -5.08 -0.59 -2.28
N GLY A 51 -4.91 -0.38 -3.59
CA GLY A 51 -4.68 0.94 -4.16
C GLY A 51 -3.24 1.42 -3.95
N ILE A 52 -3.01 2.71 -4.19
CA ILE A 52 -1.68 3.30 -4.10
C ILE A 52 -1.16 3.37 -2.66
N ASP A 53 -2.05 3.55 -1.69
CA ASP A 53 -1.73 3.65 -0.27
C ASP A 53 -1.06 2.39 0.30
N LYS A 54 -1.34 1.23 -0.30
CA LYS A 54 -0.64 -0.03 0.03
C LYS A 54 0.85 0.00 -0.34
N TYR A 55 1.23 0.90 -1.21
CA TYR A 55 2.58 1.02 -1.78
C TYR A 55 3.22 2.39 -1.44
N ASP A 56 2.79 3.01 -0.34
CA ASP A 56 3.37 4.24 0.19
C ASP A 56 4.86 4.07 0.54
N ASP A 57 5.20 3.00 1.25
CA ASP A 57 6.58 2.55 1.45
C ASP A 57 6.74 1.05 1.12
N VAL A 58 7.54 0.76 0.11
CA VAL A 58 7.92 -0.59 -0.28
C VAL A 58 9.42 -0.85 -0.16
N MET A 59 10.14 0.04 0.50
CA MET A 59 11.58 -0.10 0.64
C MET A 59 11.95 -1.27 1.55
N PRO A 60 13.05 -1.97 1.25
CA PRO A 60 13.50 -3.06 2.09
C PRO A 60 13.98 -2.56 3.45
N THR A 61 13.39 -3.06 4.53
CA THR A 61 13.73 -2.68 5.89
C THR A 61 13.93 -3.91 6.78
N ALA A 62 14.68 -3.76 7.86
CA ALA A 62 14.84 -4.75 8.93
C ALA A 62 13.97 -4.44 10.16
N GLY A 63 13.30 -3.32 10.18
CA GLY A 63 12.45 -2.84 11.29
C GLY A 63 11.58 -1.68 10.86
N GLU A 64 12.08 -0.46 11.00
CA GLU A 64 11.36 0.76 10.67
C GLU A 64 11.37 1.06 9.17
N GLU A 65 10.36 1.78 8.70
CA GLU A 65 10.26 2.27 7.33
C GLU A 65 11.31 3.35 7.06
N VAL A 66 11.72 3.50 5.80
CA VAL A 66 12.77 4.46 5.40
C VAL A 66 12.34 5.92 5.65
N TRP A 67 11.04 6.16 5.62
CA TRP A 67 10.45 7.48 5.83
C TRP A 67 10.21 7.82 7.30
N ASP A 68 10.26 6.83 8.18
CA ASP A 68 10.03 7.03 9.61
C ASP A 68 11.15 7.88 10.22
N ASP A 69 10.82 8.80 11.11
CA ASP A 69 11.73 9.74 11.78
C ASP A 69 12.46 10.78 10.89
N VAL A 70 12.22 10.83 9.58
CA VAL A 70 12.90 11.82 8.71
C VAL A 70 12.23 13.19 8.76
N ASP A 71 10.91 13.23 8.87
CA ASP A 71 10.14 14.43 9.18
C ASP A 71 8.78 14.01 9.77
N THR A 72 8.23 14.77 10.69
CA THR A 72 7.05 14.39 11.47
C THR A 72 5.73 14.33 10.67
N ASP A 73 5.74 14.79 9.43
CA ASP A 73 4.53 14.91 8.61
C ASP A 73 4.57 14.02 7.34
N ASP A 74 5.62 13.21 7.16
CA ASP A 74 5.92 12.64 5.87
C ASP A 74 6.17 11.13 5.89
N ASN A 75 5.12 10.34 5.98
CA ASN A 75 5.17 8.92 5.66
C ASN A 75 5.09 8.71 4.14
N GLY A 76 6.24 8.61 3.49
CA GLY A 76 6.37 8.20 2.09
C GLY A 76 5.59 9.11 1.15
N VAL A 77 4.59 8.59 0.50
CA VAL A 77 3.65 9.35 -0.29
C VAL A 77 2.28 8.74 -0.11
N VAL A 78 1.41 9.42 0.58
CA VAL A 78 0.14 9.66 -0.02
C VAL A 78 -0.98 8.75 0.43
N GLY A 79 -1.79 9.24 1.32
CA GLY A 79 -3.11 8.70 1.53
C GLY A 79 -4.13 9.21 0.51
N VAL A 80 -4.38 8.51 -0.58
CA VAL A 80 -5.49 8.79 -1.50
C VAL A 80 -6.83 8.38 -0.87
N HIS A 81 -6.83 7.32 -0.06
CA HIS A 81 -8.04 6.72 0.51
C HIS A 81 -8.06 6.81 2.04
N ALA A 82 -8.45 7.95 2.57
CA ALA A 82 -8.39 8.21 4.02
C ALA A 82 -9.36 7.35 4.86
N ALA A 83 -10.57 7.05 4.38
CA ALA A 83 -11.57 6.28 5.10
C ALA A 83 -12.63 5.68 4.17
N ASN A 84 -13.27 4.57 4.61
CA ASN A 84 -14.39 3.94 3.92
C ASN A 84 -14.11 3.59 2.45
N ALA A 85 -12.91 3.09 2.19
CA ALA A 85 -12.46 2.76 0.86
C ALA A 85 -12.80 1.32 0.45
N TRP A 86 -13.01 1.12 -0.83
CA TRP A 86 -13.04 -0.18 -1.48
C TRP A 86 -11.70 -0.45 -2.15
N GLY A 87 -11.22 -1.67 -2.03
CA GLY A 87 -9.98 -2.10 -2.63
C GLY A 87 -10.11 -3.43 -3.34
N TYR A 88 -9.38 -3.62 -4.42
CA TYR A 88 -9.33 -4.87 -5.14
C TYR A 88 -7.90 -5.21 -5.53
N ASN A 89 -7.50 -6.44 -5.24
CA ASN A 89 -6.20 -6.97 -5.65
C ASN A 89 -6.40 -8.25 -6.48
N VAL A 90 -5.67 -8.37 -7.56
CA VAL A 90 -5.59 -9.62 -8.33
C VAL A 90 -4.18 -9.84 -8.84
N SER A 91 -3.72 -11.08 -8.78
CA SER A 91 -2.41 -11.47 -9.31
C SER A 91 -2.58 -12.51 -10.40
N ALA A 92 -1.96 -12.28 -11.56
CA ALA A 92 -1.96 -13.19 -12.68
C ALA A 92 -0.69 -12.99 -13.53
N MET A 93 -0.12 -14.07 -14.05
CA MET A 93 1.00 -14.03 -14.99
C MET A 93 2.22 -13.24 -14.48
N GLY A 94 2.56 -13.35 -13.19
CA GLY A 94 3.69 -12.61 -12.58
C GLY A 94 3.44 -11.12 -12.40
N MET A 95 2.19 -10.68 -12.51
CA MET A 95 1.79 -9.29 -12.24
C MET A 95 0.71 -9.24 -11.16
N THR A 96 0.78 -8.21 -10.32
CA THR A 96 -0.27 -7.87 -9.36
C THR A 96 -0.87 -6.52 -9.76
N VAL A 97 -2.19 -6.47 -9.83
CA VAL A 97 -2.95 -5.23 -10.01
C VAL A 97 -3.68 -4.93 -8.72
N SER A 98 -3.53 -3.71 -8.24
CA SER A 98 -4.17 -3.22 -7.02
C SER A 98 -4.93 -1.93 -7.32
N ALA A 99 -6.22 -1.90 -7.05
CA ALA A 99 -7.09 -0.75 -7.28
C ALA A 99 -7.76 -0.31 -5.98
N GLY A 100 -7.92 0.99 -5.82
CA GLY A 100 -8.63 1.61 -4.70
C GLY A 100 -9.70 2.60 -5.17
N TYR A 101 -10.77 2.70 -4.41
CA TYR A 101 -11.85 3.66 -4.60
C TYR A 101 -12.43 4.09 -3.26
N SER A 102 -12.59 5.38 -3.08
CA SER A 102 -13.38 5.97 -1.99
C SER A 102 -14.26 7.10 -2.52
N ASP A 103 -15.26 7.47 -1.73
CA ASP A 103 -16.15 8.60 -2.00
C ASP A 103 -16.35 9.34 -0.68
N ASP A 104 -16.04 10.61 -0.67
CA ASP A 104 -16.13 11.47 0.49
C ASP A 104 -16.96 12.75 0.20
N ALA A 105 -16.87 13.74 1.08
CA ALA A 105 -17.58 15.01 0.93
C ALA A 105 -17.06 15.88 -0.22
N PHE A 106 -15.88 15.59 -0.75
CA PHE A 106 -15.23 16.38 -1.80
C PHE A 106 -15.34 15.73 -3.18
N GLY A 107 -15.48 14.42 -3.25
CA GLY A 107 -15.61 13.69 -4.51
C GLY A 107 -15.16 12.24 -4.42
N ASN A 108 -14.81 11.70 -5.57
CA ASN A 108 -14.35 10.32 -5.70
C ASN A 108 -12.83 10.28 -5.75
N ASP A 109 -12.24 9.44 -4.93
CA ASP A 109 -10.82 9.14 -4.96
C ASP A 109 -10.60 7.81 -5.66
N THR A 110 -9.61 7.75 -6.51
CA THR A 110 -9.29 6.53 -7.25
C THR A 110 -7.80 6.28 -7.29
N SER A 111 -7.40 5.03 -7.24
CA SER A 111 -6.01 4.66 -7.45
C SER A 111 -5.84 3.31 -8.13
N LEU A 112 -4.72 3.14 -8.83
CA LEU A 112 -4.34 1.92 -9.51
C LEU A 112 -2.83 1.72 -9.43
N VAL A 113 -2.41 0.53 -9.02
CA VAL A 113 -1.00 0.13 -9.04
C VAL A 113 -0.85 -1.18 -9.81
N VAL A 114 0.19 -1.26 -10.60
CA VAL A 114 0.61 -2.50 -11.27
C VAL A 114 2.03 -2.82 -10.80
N VAL A 115 2.20 -4.03 -10.31
CA VAL A 115 3.50 -4.58 -9.87
C VAL A 115 3.82 -5.78 -10.72
N ALA A 116 5.02 -5.82 -11.26
CA ALA A 116 5.58 -6.99 -11.95
C ALA A 116 6.62 -7.65 -11.03
N ASP A 117 6.36 -8.89 -10.65
CA ASP A 117 7.16 -9.65 -9.68
C ASP A 117 8.19 -10.58 -10.32
N ASP A 118 8.04 -10.90 -11.63
CA ASP A 118 8.81 -11.92 -12.33
C ASP A 118 9.42 -11.44 -13.65
N LEU A 119 9.74 -10.15 -13.79
CA LEU A 119 10.45 -9.68 -14.99
C LEU A 119 11.86 -10.29 -15.10
N MET A 120 12.48 -10.55 -13.97
CA MET A 120 13.77 -11.19 -13.80
C MET A 120 13.83 -11.77 -12.38
N ASP A 121 14.53 -12.88 -12.19
CA ASP A 121 14.70 -13.50 -10.86
C ASP A 121 15.14 -12.48 -9.80
N GLY A 122 14.35 -12.34 -8.76
CA GLY A 122 14.55 -11.40 -7.66
C GLY A 122 14.19 -9.92 -7.95
N LEU A 123 13.76 -9.57 -9.18
CA LEU A 123 13.37 -8.19 -9.52
C LEU A 123 11.86 -7.99 -9.41
N GLN A 124 11.47 -7.04 -8.56
CA GLN A 124 10.11 -6.50 -8.50
C GLN A 124 10.14 -5.04 -8.96
N VAL A 125 9.21 -4.65 -9.83
CA VAL A 125 9.00 -3.26 -10.21
C VAL A 125 7.53 -2.91 -10.12
N GLY A 126 7.22 -1.69 -9.69
CA GLY A 126 5.85 -1.21 -9.58
C GLY A 126 5.68 0.21 -10.08
N TYR A 127 4.48 0.48 -10.56
CA TYR A 127 4.04 1.81 -10.96
C TYR A 127 2.60 2.01 -10.52
N GLY A 128 2.34 3.12 -9.85
CA GLY A 128 1.02 3.48 -9.34
C GLY A 128 0.64 4.92 -9.65
N ILE A 129 -0.65 5.13 -9.85
CA ILE A 129 -1.28 6.43 -9.98
C ILE A 129 -2.50 6.51 -9.07
N GLY A 130 -2.80 7.71 -8.62
CA GLY A 130 -4.00 7.99 -7.85
C GLY A 130 -4.46 9.42 -8.03
N THR A 131 -5.74 9.68 -7.83
CA THR A 131 -6.33 11.02 -7.80
C THR A 131 -7.19 11.12 -6.56
N GLU A 132 -6.96 12.15 -5.78
CA GLU A 132 -7.70 12.49 -4.56
C GLU A 132 -8.45 13.79 -4.76
N ALA A 133 -9.74 13.81 -4.45
CA ALA A 133 -10.55 15.02 -4.44
C ALA A 133 -10.32 15.78 -3.11
N THR A 134 -9.56 16.85 -3.14
CA THR A 134 -9.24 17.66 -1.94
C THR A 134 -10.24 18.78 -1.67
N SER A 135 -11.09 19.11 -2.64
CA SER A 135 -12.25 20.00 -2.52
C SER A 135 -13.22 19.78 -3.68
N ALA A 136 -14.39 20.37 -3.67
CA ALA A 136 -15.38 20.31 -4.77
C ALA A 136 -14.84 20.79 -6.14
N THR A 137 -13.67 21.41 -6.20
CA THR A 137 -13.07 21.98 -7.43
C THR A 137 -11.56 21.77 -7.55
N ALA A 138 -10.96 21.02 -6.65
CA ALA A 138 -9.53 20.75 -6.66
C ALA A 138 -9.26 19.27 -6.43
N GLU A 139 -8.32 18.74 -7.20
CA GLU A 139 -7.82 17.38 -7.11
C GLU A 139 -6.31 17.42 -6.88
N THR A 140 -5.78 16.35 -6.31
CA THR A 140 -4.36 16.09 -6.17
C THR A 140 -4.03 14.78 -6.87
N ASP A 141 -3.07 14.81 -7.78
CA ASP A 141 -2.60 13.62 -8.47
C ASP A 141 -1.38 13.04 -7.76
N HIS A 142 -1.41 11.73 -7.61
CA HIS A 142 -0.39 10.96 -6.93
C HIS A 142 0.24 9.94 -7.88
N THR A 143 1.55 9.83 -7.83
CA THR A 143 2.30 8.84 -8.62
C THR A 143 3.35 8.20 -7.75
N THR A 144 3.47 6.89 -7.79
CA THR A 144 4.59 6.15 -7.19
C THR A 144 5.23 5.21 -8.20
N MET A 145 6.53 5.06 -8.14
CA MET A 145 7.27 4.06 -8.90
C MET A 145 8.38 3.49 -8.04
N PHE A 146 8.57 2.19 -8.12
CA PHE A 146 9.61 1.52 -7.35
C PHE A 146 10.24 0.36 -8.09
N ALA A 147 11.46 0.04 -7.67
CA ALA A 147 12.14 -1.18 -8.05
C ALA A 147 12.85 -1.77 -6.82
N LYS A 148 12.67 -3.08 -6.60
CA LYS A 148 13.40 -3.87 -5.60
C LYS A 148 14.10 -5.02 -6.27
N TYR A 149 15.34 -5.28 -5.86
CA TYR A 149 16.09 -6.44 -6.33
C TYR A 149 16.65 -7.21 -5.14
N THR A 150 16.28 -8.48 -5.09
CA THR A 150 16.75 -9.44 -4.06
C THR A 150 17.72 -10.40 -4.68
N THR A 151 18.91 -10.54 -4.10
CA THR A 151 19.92 -11.51 -4.48
C THR A 151 20.60 -12.11 -3.26
N GLY A 152 20.48 -13.42 -3.07
CA GLY A 152 20.98 -14.10 -1.87
C GLY A 152 20.35 -13.52 -0.60
N MET A 153 21.19 -12.94 0.26
CA MET A 153 20.76 -12.33 1.53
C MET A 153 20.49 -10.82 1.45
N ALA A 154 20.71 -10.20 0.30
CA ALA A 154 20.62 -8.76 0.13
C ALA A 154 19.38 -8.38 -0.68
N THR A 155 18.66 -7.34 -0.24
CA THR A 155 17.62 -6.67 -1.00
C THR A 155 17.95 -5.19 -1.08
N VAL A 156 17.99 -4.65 -2.28
CA VAL A 156 18.11 -3.21 -2.53
C VAL A 156 16.83 -2.68 -3.13
N GLY A 157 16.47 -1.45 -2.81
CA GLY A 157 15.27 -0.81 -3.32
C GLY A 157 15.47 0.66 -3.62
N VAL A 158 14.70 1.16 -4.56
CA VAL A 158 14.50 2.58 -4.84
C VAL A 158 13.03 2.83 -5.08
N GLN A 159 12.49 3.88 -4.48
CA GLN A 159 11.13 4.35 -4.70
C GLN A 159 11.16 5.85 -4.94
N ARG A 160 10.37 6.29 -5.90
CA ARG A 160 10.12 7.71 -6.16
C ARG A 160 8.63 7.93 -6.19
N SER A 161 8.20 8.91 -5.43
CA SER A 161 6.82 9.26 -5.29
C SER A 161 6.62 10.75 -5.53
N LYS A 162 5.51 11.11 -6.15
CA LYS A 162 5.17 12.48 -6.51
C LYS A 162 3.72 12.77 -6.18
N LEU A 163 3.51 13.96 -5.66
CA LEU A 163 2.21 14.56 -5.40
C LEU A 163 2.13 15.87 -6.18
N ASP A 164 1.17 15.97 -7.08
CA ASP A 164 0.88 17.17 -7.87
C ASP A 164 -0.43 17.78 -7.40
N SER A 165 -0.39 18.96 -6.79
CA SER A 165 -1.57 19.70 -6.35
C SER A 165 -1.59 21.12 -6.91
N ALA A 166 -2.74 21.75 -6.88
CA ALA A 166 -2.89 23.13 -7.33
C ALA A 166 -2.04 24.15 -6.52
N SER A 167 -1.58 23.77 -5.33
CA SER A 167 -0.85 24.65 -4.40
C SER A 167 0.63 24.32 -4.28
N ALA A 168 1.04 23.07 -4.47
CA ALA A 168 2.43 22.62 -4.36
C ALA A 168 2.61 21.29 -5.08
N ASP A 169 3.78 21.10 -5.66
CA ASP A 169 4.27 19.82 -6.14
C ASP A 169 5.28 19.29 -5.14
N GLU A 170 5.09 18.05 -4.70
CA GLU A 170 6.04 17.36 -3.83
C GLU A 170 6.59 16.14 -4.53
N GLU A 171 7.88 15.91 -4.35
CA GLU A 171 8.57 14.75 -4.91
C GLU A 171 9.55 14.19 -3.88
N ARG A 172 9.52 12.88 -3.71
CA ARG A 172 10.37 12.18 -2.76
C ARG A 172 11.02 10.98 -3.41
N THR A 173 12.25 10.71 -3.00
CA THR A 173 13.00 9.53 -3.43
C THR A 173 13.59 8.85 -2.21
N ALA A 174 13.25 7.60 -2.01
CA ALA A 174 13.85 6.72 -1.02
C ALA A 174 14.74 5.68 -1.68
N MET A 175 15.81 5.30 -1.00
CA MET A 175 16.68 4.19 -1.36
C MET A 175 17.00 3.41 -0.10
N ALA A 176 16.97 2.09 -0.19
CA ALA A 176 17.29 1.26 0.95
C ALA A 176 18.01 -0.04 0.56
N LEU A 177 18.78 -0.55 1.52
CA LEU A 177 19.43 -1.84 1.50
C LEU A 177 19.05 -2.60 2.76
N SER A 178 18.61 -3.84 2.61
CA SER A 178 18.41 -4.78 3.72
C SER A 178 19.28 -6.01 3.51
N LEU A 179 19.86 -6.51 4.59
CA LEU A 179 20.70 -7.73 4.63
C LEU A 179 20.13 -8.69 5.66
N ALA A 180 19.66 -9.85 5.22
CA ALA A 180 19.26 -10.96 6.09
C ALA A 180 20.50 -11.83 6.40
N ILE A 181 21.19 -11.55 7.49
CA ILE A 181 22.47 -12.21 7.86
C ILE A 181 22.23 -13.67 8.26
N ASN A 182 21.15 -13.93 8.98
CA ASN A 182 20.67 -15.25 9.35
C ASN A 182 19.20 -15.19 9.76
N GLU A 183 18.60 -16.32 10.17
CA GLU A 183 17.19 -16.43 10.56
C GLU A 183 16.77 -15.50 11.73
N ASN A 184 17.73 -15.00 12.51
CA ASN A 184 17.48 -14.20 13.71
C ASN A 184 18.10 -12.79 13.65
N MET A 185 18.79 -12.47 12.55
CA MET A 185 19.51 -11.19 12.44
C MET A 185 19.39 -10.62 11.04
N SER A 186 18.85 -9.42 10.96
CA SER A 186 18.84 -8.60 9.75
C SER A 186 19.29 -7.18 10.09
N VAL A 187 19.75 -6.48 9.07
CA VAL A 187 20.21 -5.09 9.17
C VAL A 187 19.72 -4.34 7.93
N SER A 188 19.25 -3.12 8.10
CA SER A 188 18.90 -2.24 6.99
C SER A 188 19.53 -0.88 7.14
N TYR A 189 19.63 -0.20 6.01
CA TYR A 189 20.04 1.20 5.89
C TYR A 189 19.21 1.85 4.77
N GLY A 190 18.60 2.97 5.05
CA GLY A 190 17.81 3.80 4.13
C GLY A 190 18.20 5.28 4.24
#